data_7f7ffde742312e4cae22460a63ac6858
#
_entry.id   7f7ffde742312e4cae22460a63ac6858
#
_cell.length_a   1.000
_cell.length_b   1.000
_cell.length_c   1.000
_cell.angle_alpha   90.00
_cell.angle_beta   90.00
_cell.angle_gamma   90.00
#
_symmetry.space_group_name_H-M   'P 1'
#
loop_
_entity.id
_entity.type
_entity.pdbx_description
1 polymer ?
#
loop_
_entity_poly.entity_id
_entity_poly.type
_entity_poly.pdbx_seq_one_letter_code
_entity_poly.pdbx_strand_id
1 'polypeptide(L)'
;LAASKPVYAAQVAVYQAYMEATVPGISQNPALFTAINKDTSEIYHELVPFDGGLAQKMSDKGVRIIQATEAGELLPRIARSADFFECKFCDWSDRCWRSDV
;
A
#
# COMPACT_ATOMS: atom_id res chain seq x y z
N LEU A 1 -5.32 -0.68 -12.29
CA LEU A 1 -5.30 -1.06 -10.86
C LEU A 1 -5.04 0.13 -9.94
N ALA A 2 -4.04 0.96 -10.26
CA ALA A 2 -3.66 2.08 -9.38
C ALA A 2 -4.79 3.07 -9.13
N ALA A 3 -5.64 3.33 -10.13
CA ALA A 3 -6.74 4.29 -9.99
C ALA A 3 -7.87 3.78 -9.10
N SER A 4 -8.17 2.48 -9.17
CA SER A 4 -9.29 1.88 -8.45
C SER A 4 -8.88 1.22 -7.14
N LYS A 5 -7.68 0.67 -7.07
CA LYS A 5 -7.18 -0.07 -5.90
C LYS A 5 -5.73 0.32 -5.61
N PRO A 6 -5.49 1.55 -5.12
CA PRO A 6 -4.12 2.04 -4.92
C PRO A 6 -3.31 1.21 -3.92
N VAL A 7 -3.95 0.62 -2.92
CA VAL A 7 -3.24 -0.22 -1.93
C VAL A 7 -2.69 -1.48 -2.59
N TYR A 8 -3.48 -2.11 -3.47
CA TYR A 8 -3.01 -3.29 -4.20
C TYR A 8 -1.92 -2.94 -5.21
N ALA A 9 -2.04 -1.78 -5.86
CA ALA A 9 -1.00 -1.31 -6.79
C ALA A 9 0.33 -1.10 -6.05
N ALA A 10 0.29 -0.50 -4.86
CA ALA A 10 1.46 -0.30 -4.03
C ALA A 10 2.08 -1.65 -3.60
N GLN A 11 1.26 -2.59 -3.21
CA GLN A 11 1.70 -3.93 -2.81
C GLN A 11 2.42 -4.65 -3.95
N VAL A 12 1.84 -4.64 -5.15
CA VAL A 12 2.43 -5.26 -6.33
C VAL A 12 3.77 -4.62 -6.67
N ALA A 13 3.85 -3.29 -6.65
CA ALA A 13 5.08 -2.56 -6.96
C ALA A 13 6.20 -2.91 -5.98
N VAL A 14 5.90 -2.93 -4.69
CA VAL A 14 6.87 -3.28 -3.64
C VAL A 14 7.33 -4.73 -3.79
N TYR A 15 6.43 -5.65 -4.06
CA TYR A 15 6.78 -7.05 -4.26
C TYR A 15 7.75 -7.21 -5.43
N GLN A 16 7.47 -6.59 -6.57
CA GLN A 16 8.35 -6.69 -7.73
C GLN A 16 9.74 -6.11 -7.45
N ALA A 17 9.80 -4.99 -6.72
CA ALA A 17 11.07 -4.36 -6.37
C ALA A 17 11.92 -5.26 -5.47
N TYR A 18 11.34 -5.82 -4.42
CA TYR A 18 12.09 -6.63 -3.47
C TYR A 18 12.41 -8.03 -4.00
N MET A 19 11.58 -8.58 -4.88
CA MET A 19 11.82 -9.90 -5.45
C MET A 19 12.89 -9.89 -6.54
N GLU A 20 13.26 -8.74 -7.07
CA GLU A 20 14.25 -8.64 -8.15
C GLU A 20 15.59 -9.26 -7.77
N ALA A 21 15.97 -9.18 -6.49
CA ALA A 21 17.23 -9.76 -6.01
C ALA A 21 17.26 -11.29 -6.09
N THR A 22 16.12 -11.95 -5.95
CA THR A 22 16.01 -13.42 -5.96
C THR A 22 15.49 -13.96 -7.28
N VAL A 23 14.72 -13.16 -8.02
CA VAL A 23 14.17 -13.51 -9.33
C VAL A 23 14.56 -12.42 -10.32
N PRO A 24 15.79 -12.45 -10.86
CA PRO A 24 16.25 -11.41 -11.78
C PRO A 24 15.32 -11.25 -12.99
N GLY A 25 15.00 -10.00 -13.31
CA GLY A 25 14.13 -9.67 -14.43
C GLY A 25 12.65 -9.57 -14.06
N ILE A 26 12.26 -9.86 -12.83
CA ILE A 26 10.84 -9.81 -12.43
C ILE A 26 10.26 -8.41 -12.57
N SER A 27 11.05 -7.36 -12.30
CA SER A 27 10.61 -5.97 -12.44
C SER A 27 10.57 -5.49 -13.89
N GLN A 28 11.16 -6.23 -14.82
CA GLN A 28 11.13 -5.92 -16.25
C GLN A 28 9.88 -6.45 -16.94
N ASN A 29 9.10 -7.26 -16.25
CA ASN A 29 7.88 -7.87 -16.76
C ASN A 29 6.69 -7.39 -15.95
N PRO A 30 5.50 -7.25 -16.58
CA PRO A 30 4.31 -6.86 -15.82
C PRO A 30 3.88 -7.99 -14.87
N ALA A 31 3.28 -7.61 -13.75
CA ALA A 31 2.64 -8.56 -12.85
C ALA A 31 1.25 -8.91 -13.38
N LEU A 32 0.84 -10.16 -13.19
CA LEU A 32 -0.52 -10.58 -13.47
C LEU A 32 -1.35 -10.44 -12.19
N PHE A 33 -2.24 -9.46 -12.18
CA PHE A 33 -3.19 -9.29 -11.10
C PHE A 33 -4.46 -10.05 -11.42
N THR A 34 -4.91 -10.91 -10.52
CA THR A 34 -6.11 -11.72 -10.70
C THR A 34 -7.06 -11.49 -9.53
N ALA A 35 -8.30 -11.19 -9.83
CA ALA A 35 -9.36 -11.06 -8.84
C ALA A 35 -10.53 -11.94 -9.23
N ILE A 36 -11.14 -12.58 -8.24
CA ILE A 36 -12.29 -13.46 -8.43
C ILE A 36 -13.48 -12.86 -7.68
N ASN A 37 -14.59 -12.65 -8.38
CA ASN A 37 -15.84 -12.26 -7.74
C ASN A 37 -16.45 -13.51 -7.12
N LYS A 38 -16.44 -13.58 -5.80
CA LYS A 38 -16.92 -14.77 -5.08
C LYS A 38 -18.42 -15.03 -5.25
N ASP A 39 -19.18 -14.00 -5.62
CA ASP A 39 -20.64 -14.13 -5.77
C ASP A 39 -21.05 -14.65 -7.15
N THR A 40 -20.27 -14.26 -8.18
CA THR A 40 -20.58 -14.61 -9.57
C THR A 40 -19.59 -15.61 -10.17
N SER A 41 -18.46 -15.84 -9.51
CA SER A 41 -17.34 -16.66 -10.01
C SER A 41 -16.65 -16.06 -11.23
N GLU A 42 -16.92 -14.80 -11.55
CA GLU A 42 -16.20 -14.09 -12.62
C GLU A 42 -14.75 -13.85 -12.22
N ILE A 43 -13.84 -14.03 -13.18
CA ILE A 43 -12.41 -13.83 -13.00
C ILE A 43 -11.99 -12.60 -13.78
N TYR A 44 -11.30 -11.70 -13.10
CA TYR A 44 -10.72 -10.50 -13.70
C TYR A 44 -9.21 -10.64 -13.73
N HIS A 45 -8.60 -10.33 -14.86
CA HIS A 45 -7.15 -10.30 -15.02
C HIS A 45 -6.71 -8.93 -15.50
N GLU A 46 -5.58 -8.48 -14.96
CA GLU A 46 -4.95 -7.24 -15.41
C GLU A 46 -3.44 -7.42 -15.39
N LEU A 47 -2.77 -6.98 -16.46
CA LEU A 47 -1.30 -6.89 -16.47
C LEU A 47 -0.92 -5.53 -15.90
N VAL A 48 -0.13 -5.54 -14.82
CA VAL A 48 0.26 -4.35 -14.10
C VAL A 48 1.75 -4.09 -14.35
N PRO A 49 2.11 -3.06 -15.14
CA PRO A 49 3.51 -2.72 -15.36
C PRO A 49 4.18 -2.35 -14.03
N PHE A 50 5.47 -2.64 -13.92
CA PHE A 50 6.23 -2.28 -12.73
C PHE A 50 6.32 -0.76 -12.60
N ASP A 51 5.94 -0.25 -11.43
CA ASP A 51 6.03 1.16 -11.09
C ASP A 51 7.12 1.36 -10.03
N GLY A 52 8.34 1.61 -10.50
CA GLY A 52 9.50 1.80 -9.63
C GLY A 52 9.38 3.03 -8.74
N GLY A 53 8.76 4.09 -9.25
CA GLY A 53 8.51 5.30 -8.47
C GLY A 53 7.59 5.05 -7.30
N LEU A 54 6.52 4.30 -7.52
CA LEU A 54 5.58 3.92 -6.46
C LEU A 54 6.27 3.02 -5.43
N ALA A 55 7.05 2.04 -5.88
CA ALA A 55 7.80 1.15 -4.98
C ALA A 55 8.74 1.94 -4.09
N GLN A 56 9.48 2.91 -4.67
CA GLN A 56 10.40 3.76 -3.91
C GLN A 56 9.65 4.62 -2.90
N LYS A 57 8.55 5.20 -3.31
CA LYS A 57 7.71 6.03 -2.42
C LYS A 57 7.22 5.23 -1.21
N MET A 58 6.79 4.00 -1.42
CA MET A 58 6.30 3.16 -0.33
C MET A 58 7.43 2.71 0.59
N SER A 59 8.59 2.40 0.03
CA SER A 59 9.79 2.06 0.81
C SER A 59 10.23 3.24 1.68
N ASP A 60 10.27 4.44 1.11
CA ASP A 60 10.62 5.66 1.85
C ASP A 60 9.62 5.93 2.98
N LYS A 61 8.34 5.71 2.73
CA LYS A 61 7.30 5.85 3.74
C LYS A 61 7.51 4.88 4.90
N GLY A 62 7.85 3.62 4.59
CA GLY A 62 8.15 2.63 5.62
C GLY A 62 9.34 3.02 6.49
N VAL A 63 10.42 3.48 5.87
CA VAL A 63 11.61 3.97 6.57
C VAL A 63 11.26 5.16 7.46
N ARG A 64 10.46 6.10 6.95
CA ARG A 64 10.05 7.28 7.72
C ARG A 64 9.24 6.89 8.95
N ILE A 65 8.35 5.90 8.82
CA ILE A 65 7.56 5.41 9.94
C ILE A 65 8.46 4.80 11.02
N ILE A 66 9.45 3.99 10.62
CA ILE A 66 10.40 3.38 11.56
C ILE A 66 11.20 4.45 12.29
N GLN A 67 11.72 5.44 11.56
CA GLN A 67 12.48 6.53 12.14
C GLN A 67 11.65 7.34 13.13
N ALA A 68 10.39 7.64 12.80
CA ALA A 68 9.50 8.37 13.68
C ALA A 68 9.18 7.56 14.94
N THR A 69 8.98 6.26 14.80
CA THR A 69 8.74 5.37 15.94
C THR A 69 9.91 5.34 16.91
N GLU A 70 11.13 5.22 16.38
CA GLU A 70 12.34 5.20 17.19
C GLU A 70 12.59 6.55 17.89
N ALA A 71 12.22 7.66 17.26
CA ALA A 71 12.36 8.99 17.81
C ALA A 71 11.22 9.41 18.74
N GLY A 72 10.16 8.60 18.86
CA GLY A 72 8.97 8.95 19.61
C GLY A 72 8.15 10.08 18.99
N GLU A 73 8.26 10.26 17.68
CA GLU A 73 7.60 11.31 16.93
C GLU A 73 6.27 10.82 16.36
N LEU A 74 5.24 11.65 16.44
CA LEU A 74 3.96 11.37 15.80
C LEU A 74 3.94 11.96 14.39
N LEU A 75 3.68 11.10 13.41
CA LEU A 75 3.51 11.54 12.03
C LEU A 75 2.12 12.14 11.84
N PRO A 76 1.94 13.02 10.82
CA PRO A 76 0.64 13.57 10.50
C PRO A 76 -0.37 12.46 10.17
N ARG A 77 -1.64 12.71 10.47
CA ARG A 77 -2.72 11.80 10.10
C ARG A 77 -2.84 11.74 8.56
N ILE A 78 -3.21 10.56 8.06
CA ILE A 78 -3.39 10.35 6.61
C ILE A 78 -4.70 10.92 6.09
N ALA A 79 -5.61 11.30 6.96
CA ALA A 79 -6.94 11.76 6.59
C ALA A 79 -7.28 13.05 7.32
N ARG A 80 -8.28 13.79 6.81
CA ARG A 80 -8.75 15.03 7.40
C ARG A 80 -9.77 14.81 8.51
N SER A 81 -10.41 13.64 8.52
CA SER A 81 -11.44 13.31 9.48
C SER A 81 -11.48 11.81 9.73
N ALA A 82 -12.01 11.42 10.88
CA ALA A 82 -12.18 10.01 11.25
C ALA A 82 -13.21 9.28 10.38
N ASP A 83 -13.96 10.01 9.56
CA ASP A 83 -14.95 9.43 8.64
C ASP A 83 -14.32 8.80 7.41
N PHE A 84 -13.04 9.05 7.16
CA PHE A 84 -12.32 8.38 6.05
C PHE A 84 -12.42 6.85 6.21
N PHE A 85 -12.71 6.14 5.11
CA PHE A 85 -13.07 4.73 5.22
C PHE A 85 -11.99 3.87 5.86
N GLU A 86 -10.71 4.15 5.61
CA GLU A 86 -9.62 3.42 6.26
C GLU A 86 -9.59 3.64 7.76
N CYS A 87 -9.98 4.83 8.23
CA CYS A 87 -10.05 5.14 9.65
C CYS A 87 -11.20 4.39 10.34
N LYS A 88 -12.30 4.17 9.63
CA LYS A 88 -13.45 3.43 10.18
C LYS A 88 -13.12 1.97 10.46
N PHE A 89 -12.20 1.40 9.68
CA PHE A 89 -11.76 0.01 9.86
C PHE A 89 -10.42 -0.09 10.58
N CYS A 90 -9.91 1.00 11.12
CA CYS A 90 -8.62 1.05 11.81
C CYS A 90 -8.80 0.80 13.30
N ASP A 91 -8.07 -0.17 13.85
CA ASP A 91 -8.11 -0.49 15.27
C ASP A 91 -7.59 0.65 16.14
N TRP A 92 -6.81 1.58 15.57
CA TRP A 92 -6.17 2.68 16.28
C TRP A 92 -6.90 4.00 16.08
N SER A 93 -8.05 4.00 15.42
CA SER A 93 -8.79 5.22 15.08
C SER A 93 -9.12 6.09 16.28
N ASP A 94 -9.64 5.47 17.34
CA ASP A 94 -10.00 6.21 18.55
C ASP A 94 -8.80 6.92 19.17
N ARG A 95 -7.66 6.23 19.26
CA ARG A 95 -6.43 6.83 19.79
C ARG A 95 -5.89 7.92 18.86
N CYS A 96 -5.91 7.67 17.57
CA CYS A 96 -5.39 8.59 16.55
C CYS A 96 -6.14 9.91 16.54
N TRP A 97 -7.45 9.87 16.77
CA TRP A 97 -8.32 11.06 16.68
C TRP A 97 -8.64 11.72 18.02
N ARG A 98 -7.97 11.32 19.09
CA ARG A 98 -8.10 12.02 20.37
C ARG A 98 -7.50 13.41 20.27
N SER A 99 -8.10 14.34 20.99
CA SER A 99 -7.64 15.73 21.02
C SER A 99 -6.31 15.93 21.75
N ASP A 100 -5.90 14.96 22.57
CA ASP A 100 -4.68 15.00 23.36
C ASP A 100 -3.46 14.36 22.65
N VAL A 101 -3.63 13.99 21.38
CA VAL A 101 -2.57 13.34 20.58
C VAL A 101 -1.96 14.33 19.59
#